data_b88e9fec343886cee254dc10a71e0b48
#
_entry.id   b88e9fec343886cee254dc10a71e0b48
#
_cell.length_a   1.000
_cell.length_b   1.000
_cell.length_c   1.000
_cell.angle_alpha   90.00
_cell.angle_beta   90.00
_cell.angle_gamma   90.00
#
_symmetry.space_group_name_H-M   'P 1'
#
loop_
_entity.id
_entity.type
_entity.pdbx_description
1 polymer ?
#
loop_
_entity_poly.entity_id
_entity_poly.type
_entity_poly.pdbx_seq_one_letter_code
_entity_poly.pdbx_strand_id
1 'polypeptide(L)'
;MDYDHIQGPVSAPISLVEYGDFECPYTGHAYPIVKEIKRKLGEALCFVYRNFPLNEIHPNAQHAAEAAEAAASQDKFWDMHDCLFEHQNALDDTRLLEYARTIGLDIKKFEIEISKHVYASTINDSLTNGIKSGVEGTPTFFLNGIRYEGSWDLETLLKRLKSTIR
;
A
#
# COMPACT_ATOMS: atom_id res chain seq x y z
N MET A 1 -9.93 9.79 1.82
CA MET A 1 -10.19 9.20 3.15
C MET A 1 -8.92 9.28 3.99
N ASP A 2 -9.06 9.36 5.29
CA ASP A 2 -7.92 9.63 6.20
C ASP A 2 -6.82 8.54 6.16
N TYR A 3 -7.16 7.35 5.70
CA TYR A 3 -6.21 6.26 5.53
C TYR A 3 -5.63 6.15 4.12
N ASP A 4 -5.94 7.09 3.22
CA ASP A 4 -5.41 7.06 1.86
C ASP A 4 -3.97 7.57 1.83
N HIS A 5 -3.11 6.83 1.14
CA HIS A 5 -1.75 7.26 0.82
C HIS A 5 -1.66 7.48 -0.68
N ILE A 6 -1.35 8.70 -1.07
CA ILE A 6 -1.52 9.17 -2.45
C ILE A 6 -0.17 9.55 -3.05
N GLN A 7 0.08 9.09 -4.27
CA GLN A 7 1.17 9.56 -5.12
C GLN A 7 0.61 10.09 -6.43
N GLY A 8 1.15 11.20 -6.87
CA GLY A 8 0.68 11.90 -8.07
C GLY A 8 -0.43 12.89 -7.79
N PRO A 9 -0.82 13.65 -8.81
CA PRO A 9 -1.85 14.69 -8.65
C PRO A 9 -3.23 14.09 -8.38
N VAL A 10 -3.95 14.60 -7.38
CA VAL A 10 -5.32 14.16 -7.10
C VAL A 10 -6.28 14.44 -8.24
N SER A 11 -5.92 15.41 -9.09
CA SER A 11 -6.69 15.78 -10.28
C SER A 11 -6.33 15.00 -11.54
N ALA A 12 -5.42 14.00 -11.43
CA ALA A 12 -5.00 13.21 -12.57
C ALA A 12 -6.19 12.50 -13.23
N PRO A 13 -6.16 12.35 -14.57
CA PRO A 13 -7.28 11.72 -15.28
C PRO A 13 -7.41 10.22 -15.02
N ILE A 14 -6.35 9.57 -14.55
CA ILE A 14 -6.36 8.14 -14.22
C ILE A 14 -6.18 8.01 -12.70
N SER A 15 -7.09 7.26 -12.06
CA SER A 15 -6.99 6.89 -10.66
C SER A 15 -6.81 5.37 -10.55
N LEU A 16 -5.78 4.96 -9.82
CA LEU A 16 -5.53 3.56 -9.50
C LEU A 16 -5.45 3.41 -7.98
N VAL A 17 -6.43 2.70 -7.41
CA VAL A 17 -6.43 2.37 -5.98
C VAL A 17 -6.03 0.92 -5.82
N GLU A 18 -5.07 0.65 -4.95
CA GLU A 18 -4.64 -0.69 -4.59
C GLU A 18 -4.94 -0.97 -3.12
N TYR A 19 -5.69 -2.02 -2.85
CA TYR A 19 -5.77 -2.64 -1.52
C TYR A 19 -4.69 -3.70 -1.47
N GLY A 20 -3.74 -3.54 -0.56
CA GLY A 20 -2.56 -4.39 -0.49
C GLY A 20 -2.21 -4.85 0.91
N ASP A 21 -1.39 -5.89 0.94
CA ASP A 21 -0.86 -6.51 2.15
C ASP A 21 0.66 -6.64 1.97
N PHE A 22 1.43 -6.03 2.86
CA PHE A 22 2.89 -6.00 2.75
C PHE A 22 3.54 -7.39 2.81
N GLU A 23 2.87 -8.37 3.42
CA GLU A 23 3.39 -9.75 3.49
C GLU A 23 2.82 -10.67 2.39
N CYS A 24 1.80 -10.24 1.66
CA CYS A 24 1.19 -11.05 0.61
C CYS A 24 2.12 -11.18 -0.60
N PRO A 25 2.46 -12.44 -1.01
CA PRO A 25 3.33 -12.64 -2.18
C PRO A 25 2.76 -12.04 -3.47
N TYR A 26 1.45 -12.07 -3.64
CA TYR A 26 0.80 -11.50 -4.83
C TYR A 26 0.90 -9.98 -4.85
N THR A 27 0.70 -9.32 -3.71
CA THR A 27 0.90 -7.87 -3.60
C THR A 27 2.37 -7.53 -3.86
N GLY A 28 3.29 -8.33 -3.34
CA GLY A 28 4.72 -8.18 -3.60
C GLY A 28 5.06 -8.34 -5.09
N HIS A 29 4.41 -9.26 -5.78
CA HIS A 29 4.57 -9.42 -7.23
C HIS A 29 4.02 -8.20 -8.00
N ALA A 30 2.96 -7.60 -7.51
CA ALA A 30 2.38 -6.40 -8.11
C ALA A 30 3.23 -5.14 -7.90
N TYR A 31 4.03 -5.09 -6.85
CA TYR A 31 4.82 -3.92 -6.50
C TYR A 31 5.69 -3.38 -7.65
N PRO A 32 6.56 -4.19 -8.30
CA PRO A 32 7.36 -3.67 -9.42
C PRO A 32 6.50 -3.29 -10.63
N ILE A 33 5.37 -3.95 -10.83
CA ILE A 33 4.42 -3.64 -11.91
C ILE A 33 3.81 -2.25 -11.70
N VAL A 34 3.31 -1.98 -10.51
CA VAL A 34 2.76 -0.67 -10.16
C VAL A 34 3.83 0.42 -10.24
N LYS A 35 5.05 0.11 -9.79
CA LYS A 35 6.18 1.04 -9.88
C LYS A 35 6.46 1.45 -11.33
N GLU A 36 6.43 0.50 -12.25
CA GLU A 36 6.64 0.77 -13.67
C GLU A 36 5.46 1.54 -14.28
N ILE A 37 4.24 1.25 -13.86
CA ILE A 37 3.04 2.00 -14.28
C ILE A 37 3.16 3.47 -13.86
N LYS A 38 3.56 3.72 -12.61
CA LYS A 38 3.78 5.08 -12.12
C LYS A 38 4.83 5.82 -12.96
N ARG A 39 5.91 5.13 -13.30
CA ARG A 39 6.97 5.70 -14.14
C ARG A 39 6.45 6.07 -15.53
N LYS A 40 5.66 5.19 -16.15
CA LYS A 40 5.15 5.37 -17.52
C LYS A 40 4.05 6.43 -17.63
N LEU A 41 3.17 6.50 -16.65
CA LEU A 41 2.03 7.41 -16.68
C LEU A 41 2.34 8.79 -16.06
N GLY A 42 3.35 8.87 -15.17
CA GLY A 42 3.76 10.12 -14.54
C GLY A 42 2.60 10.86 -13.91
N GLU A 43 2.44 12.13 -14.26
CA GLU A 43 1.40 13.00 -13.71
C GLU A 43 -0.02 12.70 -14.21
N ALA A 44 -0.17 11.79 -15.17
CA ALA A 44 -1.48 11.33 -15.61
C ALA A 44 -2.12 10.36 -14.62
N LEU A 45 -1.36 9.89 -13.62
CA LEU A 45 -1.81 8.89 -12.65
C LEU A 45 -1.87 9.47 -11.23
N CYS A 46 -3.01 9.26 -10.58
CA CYS A 46 -3.14 9.37 -9.13
C CYS A 46 -3.17 7.94 -8.58
N PHE A 47 -2.12 7.53 -7.86
CA PHE A 47 -2.04 6.22 -7.25
C PHE A 47 -2.37 6.32 -5.77
N VAL A 48 -3.24 5.42 -5.29
CA VAL A 48 -3.64 5.35 -3.88
C VAL A 48 -3.36 3.93 -3.36
N TYR A 49 -2.65 3.83 -2.25
CA TYR A 49 -2.46 2.57 -1.53
C TYR A 49 -3.31 2.56 -0.27
N ARG A 50 -4.01 1.45 -0.06
CA ARG A 50 -4.82 1.20 1.14
C ARG A 50 -4.42 -0.12 1.76
N ASN A 51 -4.27 -0.15 3.07
CA ASN A 51 -3.96 -1.36 3.81
C ASN A 51 -5.13 -2.34 3.84
N PHE A 52 -4.83 -3.59 3.54
CA PHE A 52 -5.77 -4.70 3.66
C PHE A 52 -5.01 -5.93 4.16
N PRO A 53 -4.54 -5.92 5.42
CA PRO A 53 -3.73 -7.02 5.94
C PRO A 53 -4.57 -8.27 6.15
N LEU A 54 -4.09 -9.39 5.58
CA LEU A 54 -4.73 -10.70 5.71
C LEU A 54 -4.18 -11.42 6.93
N ASN A 55 -4.57 -10.96 8.11
CA ASN A 55 -3.98 -11.36 9.39
C ASN A 55 -4.11 -12.85 9.72
N GLU A 56 -5.10 -13.52 9.15
CA GLU A 56 -5.32 -14.96 9.37
C GLU A 56 -4.26 -15.82 8.68
N ILE A 57 -3.65 -15.33 7.60
CA ILE A 57 -2.69 -16.09 6.80
C ILE A 57 -1.30 -15.48 6.75
N HIS A 58 -1.18 -14.19 7.08
CA HIS A 58 0.09 -13.47 7.05
C HIS A 58 0.38 -12.89 8.43
N PRO A 59 1.23 -13.56 9.25
CA PRO A 59 1.40 -13.21 10.67
C PRO A 59 2.03 -11.84 10.92
N ASN A 60 2.79 -11.30 9.98
CA ASN A 60 3.44 -10.00 10.13
C ASN A 60 2.72 -8.86 9.39
N ALA A 61 1.61 -9.15 8.71
CA ALA A 61 0.92 -8.17 7.87
C ALA A 61 0.42 -6.97 8.67
N GLN A 62 -0.18 -7.21 9.84
CA GLN A 62 -0.69 -6.14 10.70
C GLN A 62 0.42 -5.21 11.19
N HIS A 63 1.50 -5.77 11.71
CA HIS A 63 2.63 -4.98 12.21
C HIS A 63 3.34 -4.21 11.10
N ALA A 64 3.47 -4.81 9.92
CA ALA A 64 4.02 -4.11 8.76
C ALA A 64 3.15 -2.92 8.35
N ALA A 65 1.83 -3.10 8.34
CA ALA A 65 0.89 -2.02 8.05
C ALA A 65 0.99 -0.90 9.11
N GLU A 66 1.08 -1.26 10.40
CA GLU A 66 1.27 -0.28 11.47
C GLU A 66 2.59 0.47 11.33
N ALA A 67 3.67 -0.22 10.94
CA ALA A 67 4.97 0.41 10.68
C ALA A 67 4.88 1.44 9.54
N ALA A 68 4.16 1.12 8.47
CA ALA A 68 3.95 2.04 7.36
C ALA A 68 3.14 3.27 7.79
N GLU A 69 2.12 3.09 8.62
CA GLU A 69 1.34 4.20 9.17
C GLU A 69 2.17 5.08 10.11
N ALA A 70 3.02 4.47 10.93
CA ALA A 70 3.94 5.22 11.79
C ALA A 70 4.91 6.06 10.95
N ALA A 71 5.41 5.51 9.86
CA ALA A 71 6.24 6.25 8.91
C ALA A 71 5.45 7.40 8.26
N ALA A 72 4.17 7.17 7.95
CA ALA A 72 3.29 8.20 7.40
C ALA A 72 3.15 9.41 8.33
N SER A 73 3.10 9.18 9.64
CA SER A 73 3.04 10.26 10.64
C SER A 73 4.29 11.14 10.64
N GLN A 74 5.36 10.68 10.01
CA GLN A 74 6.63 11.40 9.86
C GLN A 74 6.91 11.72 8.38
N ASP A 75 5.89 11.74 7.53
CA ASP A 75 5.96 12.07 6.10
C ASP A 75 6.84 11.10 5.29
N LYS A 76 6.94 9.84 5.74
CA LYS A 76 7.78 8.82 5.09
C LYS A 76 7.04 7.51 4.80
N PHE A 77 5.75 7.60 4.52
CA PHE A 77 4.97 6.41 4.16
C PHE A 77 5.58 5.65 2.99
N TRP A 78 5.87 6.35 1.88
CA TRP A 78 6.33 5.69 0.66
C TRP A 78 7.73 5.10 0.81
N ASP A 79 8.60 5.71 1.61
CA ASP A 79 9.90 5.12 1.92
C ASP A 79 9.75 3.79 2.65
N MET A 80 8.85 3.73 3.64
CA MET A 80 8.57 2.49 4.36
C MET A 80 7.85 1.47 3.47
N HIS A 81 6.86 1.90 2.71
CA HIS A 81 6.12 1.07 1.75
C HIS A 81 7.08 0.33 0.82
N ASP A 82 7.98 1.06 0.19
CA ASP A 82 8.95 0.48 -0.74
C ASP A 82 9.91 -0.47 -0.02
N CYS A 83 10.39 -0.08 1.16
CA CYS A 83 11.29 -0.89 1.97
C CYS A 83 10.66 -2.22 2.36
N LEU A 84 9.39 -2.21 2.78
CA LEU A 84 8.67 -3.42 3.18
C LEU A 84 8.50 -4.39 2.00
N PHE A 85 8.09 -3.90 0.84
CA PHE A 85 7.96 -4.76 -0.35
C PHE A 85 9.31 -5.28 -0.86
N GLU A 86 10.36 -4.50 -0.71
CA GLU A 86 11.70 -4.93 -1.10
C GLU A 86 12.30 -5.96 -0.14
N HIS A 87 11.69 -6.18 1.03
CA HIS A 87 12.16 -7.10 2.07
C HIS A 87 11.03 -7.99 2.61
N GLN A 88 10.16 -8.48 1.76
CA GLN A 88 8.96 -9.24 2.18
C GLN A 88 9.24 -10.47 3.05
N ASN A 89 10.44 -11.03 2.96
CA ASN A 89 10.81 -12.22 3.73
C ASN A 89 11.30 -11.89 5.15
N ALA A 90 11.34 -10.62 5.51
CA ALA A 90 11.92 -10.15 6.76
C ALA A 90 11.08 -9.01 7.34
N LEU A 91 9.85 -9.33 7.79
CA LEU A 91 8.87 -8.37 8.30
C LEU A 91 8.57 -8.57 9.79
N ASP A 92 9.44 -9.26 10.52
CA ASP A 92 9.32 -9.36 11.98
C ASP A 92 9.64 -8.02 12.65
N ASP A 93 9.24 -7.87 13.91
CA ASP A 93 9.34 -6.62 14.65
C ASP A 93 10.76 -6.04 14.70
N THR A 94 11.78 -6.89 14.83
CA THR A 94 13.18 -6.47 14.83
C THR A 94 13.57 -5.83 13.50
N ARG A 95 13.14 -6.43 12.41
CA ARG A 95 13.40 -5.92 11.06
C ARG A 95 12.66 -4.62 10.79
N LEU A 96 11.41 -4.54 11.22
CA LEU A 96 10.63 -3.30 11.07
C LEU A 96 11.33 -2.11 11.74
N LEU A 97 11.92 -2.33 12.91
CA LEU A 97 12.70 -1.31 13.61
C LEU A 97 13.95 -0.92 12.82
N GLU A 98 14.65 -1.91 12.24
CA GLU A 98 15.81 -1.64 11.39
C GLU A 98 15.43 -0.79 10.17
N TYR A 99 14.29 -1.07 9.53
CA TYR A 99 13.80 -0.28 8.40
C TYR A 99 13.48 1.15 8.82
N ALA A 100 12.85 1.32 9.97
CA ALA A 100 12.57 2.65 10.52
C ALA A 100 13.86 3.47 10.70
N ARG A 101 14.93 2.85 11.18
CA ARG A 101 16.25 3.49 11.29
C ARG A 101 16.82 3.85 9.93
N THR A 102 16.75 2.91 8.99
CA THR A 102 17.31 3.08 7.64
C THR A 102 16.67 4.25 6.90
N ILE A 103 15.35 4.42 7.02
CA ILE A 103 14.65 5.52 6.36
C ILE A 103 14.68 6.83 7.14
N GLY A 104 15.30 6.83 8.32
CA GLY A 104 15.55 8.05 9.10
C GLY A 104 14.39 8.53 9.96
N LEU A 105 13.55 7.61 10.48
CA LEU A 105 12.49 7.98 11.40
C LEU A 105 13.01 8.36 12.77
N ASP A 106 12.26 9.18 13.50
CA ASP A 106 12.40 9.32 14.94
C ASP A 106 12.05 7.97 15.56
N ILE A 107 13.07 7.23 15.98
CA ILE A 107 12.94 5.85 16.47
C ILE A 107 12.15 5.77 17.77
N LYS A 108 12.34 6.72 18.66
CA LYS A 108 11.63 6.74 19.93
C LYS A 108 10.12 6.90 19.74
N LYS A 109 9.74 7.82 18.86
CA LYS A 109 8.34 8.03 18.47
C LYS A 109 7.77 6.76 17.80
N PHE A 110 8.52 6.18 16.88
CA PHE A 110 8.13 4.94 16.18
C PHE A 110 7.87 3.80 17.18
N GLU A 111 8.80 3.54 18.09
CA GLU A 111 8.68 2.47 19.08
C GLU A 111 7.45 2.65 19.98
N ILE A 112 7.20 3.87 20.45
CA ILE A 112 6.04 4.18 21.29
C ILE A 112 4.74 3.92 20.53
N GLU A 113 4.64 4.40 19.31
CA GLU A 113 3.43 4.26 18.50
C GLU A 113 3.15 2.80 18.13
N ILE A 114 4.19 2.03 17.79
CA ILE A 114 4.06 0.61 17.51
C ILE A 114 3.64 -0.18 18.76
N SER A 115 4.29 0.06 19.89
CA SER A 115 3.99 -0.65 21.13
C SER A 115 2.57 -0.40 21.63
N LYS A 116 2.02 0.78 21.36
CA LYS A 116 0.66 1.18 21.75
C LYS A 116 -0.40 0.89 20.69
N HIS A 117 0.00 0.35 19.55
CA HIS A 117 -0.90 0.08 18.40
C HIS A 117 -1.75 1.29 18.01
N VAL A 118 -1.12 2.46 17.95
CA VAL A 118 -1.79 3.74 17.71
C VAL A 118 -2.55 3.74 16.38
N TYR A 119 -2.06 3.00 15.38
CA TYR A 119 -2.64 2.99 14.03
C TYR A 119 -3.55 1.79 13.74
N ALA A 120 -3.78 0.91 14.71
CA ALA A 120 -4.63 -0.28 14.50
C ALA A 120 -6.04 0.10 14.03
N SER A 121 -6.62 1.15 14.59
CA SER A 121 -7.94 1.65 14.21
C SER A 121 -7.99 2.12 12.76
N THR A 122 -7.01 2.90 12.32
CA THR A 122 -6.91 3.39 10.93
C THR A 122 -6.81 2.24 9.94
N ILE A 123 -6.02 1.23 10.26
CA ILE A 123 -5.87 0.03 9.42
C ILE A 123 -7.18 -0.74 9.36
N ASN A 124 -7.86 -0.88 10.49
CA ASN A 124 -9.16 -1.55 10.55
C ASN A 124 -10.22 -0.81 9.72
N ASP A 125 -10.21 0.51 9.71
CA ASP A 125 -11.11 1.30 8.88
C ASP A 125 -10.89 1.03 7.38
N SER A 126 -9.63 0.96 6.98
CA SER A 126 -9.27 0.62 5.60
C SER A 126 -9.71 -0.80 5.23
N LEU A 127 -9.47 -1.76 6.12
CA LEU A 127 -9.89 -3.16 5.94
C LEU A 127 -11.41 -3.27 5.81
N THR A 128 -12.15 -2.63 6.71
CA THR A 128 -13.61 -2.64 6.72
C THR A 128 -14.17 -2.03 5.44
N ASN A 129 -13.62 -0.90 5.02
CA ASN A 129 -14.01 -0.26 3.77
C ASN A 129 -13.74 -1.16 2.55
N GLY A 130 -12.60 -1.84 2.54
CA GLY A 130 -12.26 -2.79 1.48
C GLY A 130 -13.28 -3.92 1.41
N ILE A 131 -13.63 -4.52 2.54
CA ILE A 131 -14.65 -5.59 2.61
C ILE A 131 -15.99 -5.09 2.06
N LYS A 132 -16.43 -3.91 2.47
CA LYS A 132 -17.67 -3.30 1.99
C LYS A 132 -17.64 -3.01 0.49
N SER A 133 -16.46 -2.76 -0.05
CA SER A 133 -16.26 -2.48 -1.48
C SER A 133 -16.07 -3.76 -2.32
N GLY A 134 -16.14 -4.93 -1.70
CA GLY A 134 -16.03 -6.21 -2.40
C GLY A 134 -14.61 -6.76 -2.50
N VAL A 135 -13.67 -6.24 -1.71
CA VAL A 135 -12.30 -6.78 -1.66
C VAL A 135 -12.31 -8.09 -0.90
N GLU A 136 -11.81 -9.15 -1.54
CA GLU A 136 -11.76 -10.51 -0.98
C GLU A 136 -10.32 -11.03 -0.85
N GLY A 137 -9.35 -10.33 -1.42
CA GLY A 137 -7.95 -10.72 -1.39
C GLY A 137 -7.06 -9.58 -1.87
N THR A 138 -5.76 -9.81 -1.88
CA THR A 138 -4.76 -8.80 -2.24
C THR A 138 -3.81 -9.31 -3.33
N PRO A 139 -3.37 -8.45 -4.25
CA PRO A 139 -3.86 -7.08 -4.41
C PRO A 139 -5.26 -7.05 -5.04
N THR A 140 -6.04 -6.03 -4.69
CA THR A 140 -7.27 -5.70 -5.42
C THR A 140 -7.14 -4.26 -5.92
N PHE A 141 -7.41 -4.07 -7.20
CA PHE A 141 -7.30 -2.77 -7.85
C PHE A 141 -8.66 -2.18 -8.20
N PHE A 142 -8.77 -0.87 -8.08
CA PHE A 142 -9.91 -0.10 -8.57
C PHE A 142 -9.38 0.93 -9.58
N LEU A 143 -9.93 0.93 -10.77
CA LEU A 143 -9.59 1.84 -11.85
C LEU A 143 -10.70 2.86 -12.00
N ASN A 144 -10.41 4.15 -11.73
CA ASN A 144 -11.41 5.22 -11.73
C ASN A 144 -12.70 4.84 -10.97
N GLY A 145 -12.52 4.25 -9.79
CA GLY A 145 -13.60 3.90 -8.88
C GLY A 145 -14.29 2.55 -9.15
N ILE A 146 -13.86 1.82 -10.18
CA ILE A 146 -14.46 0.52 -10.55
C ILE A 146 -13.48 -0.60 -10.26
N ARG A 147 -13.94 -1.64 -9.54
CA ARG A 147 -13.10 -2.80 -9.25
C ARG A 147 -12.63 -3.48 -10.54
N TYR A 148 -11.34 -3.68 -10.64
CA TYR A 148 -10.72 -4.32 -11.79
C TYR A 148 -10.61 -5.84 -11.56
N GLU A 149 -11.16 -6.63 -12.45
CA GLU A 149 -11.17 -8.10 -12.37
C GLU A 149 -10.29 -8.79 -13.41
N GLY A 150 -9.59 -8.01 -14.23
CA GLY A 150 -8.71 -8.55 -15.27
C GLY A 150 -7.32 -8.90 -14.77
N SER A 151 -6.48 -9.34 -15.70
CA SER A 151 -5.06 -9.56 -15.40
C SER A 151 -4.36 -8.24 -15.10
N TRP A 152 -3.50 -8.27 -14.08
CA TRP A 152 -2.71 -7.09 -13.72
C TRP A 152 -1.23 -7.23 -14.09
N ASP A 153 -0.92 -8.06 -15.11
CA ASP A 153 0.38 -7.96 -15.76
C ASP A 153 0.56 -6.54 -16.33
N LEU A 154 1.81 -6.12 -16.45
CA LEU A 154 2.13 -4.73 -16.80
C LEU A 154 1.44 -4.29 -18.10
N GLU A 155 1.53 -5.07 -19.15
CA GLU A 155 0.98 -4.70 -20.46
C GLU A 155 -0.54 -4.55 -20.42
N THR A 156 -1.23 -5.53 -19.84
CA THR A 156 -2.69 -5.57 -19.78
C THR A 156 -3.23 -4.44 -18.89
N LEU A 157 -2.65 -4.29 -17.71
CA LEU A 157 -3.11 -3.26 -16.76
C LEU A 157 -2.82 -1.85 -17.30
N LEU A 158 -1.63 -1.62 -17.87
CA LEU A 158 -1.28 -0.35 -18.45
C LEU A 158 -2.22 0.04 -19.61
N LYS A 159 -2.51 -0.92 -20.48
CA LYS A 159 -3.45 -0.72 -21.58
C LYS A 159 -4.83 -0.36 -21.08
N ARG A 160 -5.30 -1.07 -20.05
CA ARG A 160 -6.60 -0.80 -19.44
C ARG A 160 -6.67 0.59 -18.82
N LEU A 161 -5.63 0.99 -18.09
CA LEU A 161 -5.54 2.33 -17.48
C LEU A 161 -5.58 3.42 -18.56
N LYS A 162 -4.82 3.27 -19.63
CA LYS A 162 -4.81 4.23 -20.73
C LYS A 162 -6.17 4.33 -21.42
N SER A 163 -6.94 3.25 -21.46
CA SER A 163 -8.28 3.25 -22.09
C SER A 163 -9.31 4.05 -21.28
N THR A 164 -9.02 4.41 -20.02
CA THR A 164 -9.91 5.25 -19.19
C THR A 164 -9.81 6.73 -19.54
N ILE A 165 -8.78 7.13 -20.29
CA ILE A 165 -8.64 8.52 -20.77
C ILE A 165 -9.43 8.66 -22.07
N ARG A 166 -10.27 9.68 -22.12
CA ARG A 166 -11.04 10.04 -23.30
C ARG A 166 -10.53 11.33 -23.93
#